data_4f66ded1898b814db95009cdc6d28ca2
#
_entry.id   4f66ded1898b814db95009cdc6d28ca2
#
_cell.length_a   1.000
_cell.length_b   1.000
_cell.length_c   1.000
_cell.angle_alpha   90.00
_cell.angle_beta   90.00
_cell.angle_gamma   90.00
#
_symmetry.space_group_name_H-M   'P 1'
#
loop_
_entity.id
_entity.type
_entity.pdbx_description
1 polymer ?
#
loop_
_entity_poly.entity_id
_entity_poly.type
_entity_poly.pdbx_seq_one_letter_code
_entity_poly.pdbx_strand_id
1 'polypeptide(L)'
;MIDLFKSKFFYFLLVVILLPIQITLGVYLYFAPEIPSSSEVASVELQVPLKIFTKDGKLIGEFGEIHRTKLKFEEIPDTFVKAFLAAEDSDYFNHTGVDILSLVRAAYQFLREGEIVSGGGTITMQVARNYVCLLYTSDAADERSW
;
A
#
# COMPACT_ATOMS: atom_id res chain seq x y z
N MET A 1 -0.65 31.95 41.77
CA MET A 1 0.06 32.07 40.45
C MET A 1 0.60 30.73 39.95
N ILE A 2 1.23 29.91 40.80
CA ILE A 2 1.81 28.59 40.46
C ILE A 2 0.73 27.60 40.02
N ASP A 3 -0.45 27.59 40.65
CA ASP A 3 -1.54 26.66 40.34
C ASP A 3 -2.21 26.97 38.99
N LEU A 4 -2.29 28.26 38.63
CA LEU A 4 -2.82 28.69 37.33
C LEU A 4 -1.88 28.28 36.19
N PHE A 5 -0.58 28.34 36.42
CA PHE A 5 0.44 27.94 35.46
C PHE A 5 0.44 26.39 35.26
N LYS A 6 0.35 25.66 36.37
CA LYS A 6 0.20 24.17 36.32
C LYS A 6 -1.07 23.75 35.59
N SER A 7 -2.19 24.46 35.82
CA SER A 7 -3.45 24.20 35.12
C SER A 7 -3.33 24.45 33.61
N LYS A 8 -2.77 25.58 33.19
CA LYS A 8 -2.58 25.89 31.75
C LYS A 8 -1.62 24.93 31.07
N PHE A 9 -0.56 24.53 31.74
CA PHE A 9 0.40 23.54 31.24
C PHE A 9 -0.27 22.17 31.08
N PHE A 10 -1.10 21.79 32.04
CA PHE A 10 -1.86 20.54 31.96
C PHE A 10 -2.83 20.54 30.75
N TYR A 11 -3.59 21.60 30.53
CA TYR A 11 -4.48 21.71 29.37
C TYR A 11 -3.70 21.75 28.07
N PHE A 12 -2.57 22.42 28.00
CA PHE A 12 -1.70 22.38 26.83
C PHE A 12 -1.22 20.97 26.52
N LEU A 13 -0.74 20.23 27.52
CA LEU A 13 -0.31 18.84 27.36
C LEU A 13 -1.46 17.95 26.89
N LEU A 14 -2.65 18.13 27.45
CA LEU A 14 -3.84 17.39 27.07
C LEU A 14 -4.23 17.65 25.62
N VAL A 15 -4.18 18.90 25.16
CA VAL A 15 -4.43 19.25 23.76
C VAL A 15 -3.38 18.63 22.84
N VAL A 16 -2.11 18.70 23.19
CA VAL A 16 -1.01 18.12 22.38
C VAL A 16 -1.17 16.61 22.23
N ILE A 17 -1.71 15.93 23.22
CA ILE A 17 -1.95 14.48 23.16
C ILE A 17 -3.26 14.14 22.43
N LEU A 18 -4.35 14.82 22.76
CA LEU A 18 -5.68 14.48 22.23
C LEU A 18 -5.89 14.95 20.79
N LEU A 19 -5.33 16.09 20.40
CA LEU A 19 -5.53 16.64 19.06
C LEU A 19 -5.04 15.69 17.95
N PRO A 20 -3.82 15.14 17.98
CA PRO A 20 -3.38 14.18 16.96
C PRO A 20 -4.22 12.90 16.94
N ILE A 21 -4.69 12.43 18.11
CA ILE A 21 -5.57 11.25 18.19
C ILE A 21 -6.90 11.55 17.49
N GLN A 22 -7.51 12.72 17.75
CA GLN A 22 -8.77 13.12 17.12
C GLN A 22 -8.62 13.31 15.60
N ILE A 23 -7.52 13.91 15.16
CA ILE A 23 -7.22 14.08 13.72
C ILE A 23 -7.08 12.71 13.07
N THR A 24 -6.29 11.80 13.66
CA THR A 24 -6.09 10.44 13.12
C THR A 24 -7.41 9.68 13.05
N LEU A 25 -8.22 9.76 14.11
CA LEU A 25 -9.53 9.11 14.13
C LEU A 25 -10.48 9.72 13.09
N GLY A 26 -10.47 11.04 12.94
CA GLY A 26 -11.28 11.74 11.93
C GLY A 26 -10.89 11.34 10.50
N VAL A 27 -9.61 11.30 10.22
CA VAL A 27 -9.08 10.82 8.93
C VAL A 27 -9.47 9.35 8.69
N TYR A 28 -9.29 8.50 9.69
CA TYR A 28 -9.68 7.10 9.58
C TYR A 28 -11.18 6.93 9.30
N LEU A 29 -12.06 7.61 10.05
CA LEU A 29 -13.51 7.52 9.84
C LEU A 29 -13.95 8.10 8.50
N TYR A 30 -13.25 9.10 7.98
CA TYR A 30 -13.52 9.69 6.67
C TYR A 30 -13.21 8.72 5.54
N PHE A 31 -12.08 8.02 5.59
CA PHE A 31 -11.66 7.09 4.56
C PHE A 31 -12.16 5.65 4.78
N ALA A 32 -12.60 5.29 5.99
CA ALA A 32 -13.02 3.92 6.30
C ALA A 32 -14.06 3.33 5.33
N PRO A 33 -15.06 4.09 4.83
CA PRO A 33 -16.02 3.56 3.85
C PRO A 33 -15.41 3.25 2.48
N GLU A 34 -14.29 3.88 2.15
CA GLU A 34 -13.59 3.72 0.85
C GLU A 34 -12.50 2.65 0.90
N ILE A 35 -12.20 2.12 2.10
CA ILE A 35 -11.18 1.07 2.24
C ILE A 35 -11.74 -0.24 1.71
N PRO A 36 -11.14 -0.80 0.62
CA PRO A 36 -11.60 -2.05 0.05
C PRO A 36 -11.34 -3.22 1.01
N SER A 37 -12.22 -4.21 0.95
CA SER A 37 -12.00 -5.46 1.67
C SER A 37 -10.83 -6.24 1.06
N SER A 38 -10.20 -7.13 1.85
CA SER A 38 -9.11 -7.98 1.35
C SER A 38 -9.54 -8.87 0.18
N SER A 39 -10.82 -9.26 0.12
CA SER A 39 -11.39 -10.02 -1.00
C SER A 39 -11.52 -9.19 -2.27
N GLU A 40 -11.85 -7.91 -2.16
CA GLU A 40 -11.89 -6.99 -3.31
C GLU A 40 -10.50 -6.76 -3.88
N VAL A 41 -9.51 -6.50 -3.02
CA VAL A 41 -8.11 -6.35 -3.45
C VAL A 41 -7.60 -7.63 -4.13
N ALA A 42 -7.93 -8.81 -3.61
CA ALA A 42 -7.54 -10.09 -4.20
C ALA A 42 -8.25 -10.40 -5.53
N SER A 43 -9.42 -9.81 -5.77
CA SER A 43 -10.24 -10.01 -6.98
C SER A 43 -9.91 -9.03 -8.11
N VAL A 44 -8.99 -8.09 -7.91
CA VAL A 44 -8.59 -7.14 -8.97
C VAL A 44 -8.13 -7.89 -10.20
N GLU A 45 -8.85 -7.71 -11.29
CA GLU A 45 -8.47 -8.25 -12.59
C GLU A 45 -7.30 -7.45 -13.15
N LEU A 46 -6.14 -8.08 -13.17
CA LEU A 46 -4.99 -7.49 -13.84
C LEU A 46 -5.21 -7.55 -15.36
N GLN A 47 -4.77 -6.51 -16.05
CA GLN A 47 -4.78 -6.51 -17.53
C GLN A 47 -4.06 -7.75 -18.04
N VAL A 48 -4.79 -8.60 -18.75
CA VAL A 48 -4.25 -9.78 -19.44
C VAL A 48 -4.26 -9.54 -20.93
N PRO A 49 -3.29 -10.09 -21.68
CA PRO A 49 -3.27 -9.94 -23.12
C PRO A 49 -4.48 -10.64 -23.76
N LEU A 50 -4.97 -10.06 -24.86
CA LEU A 50 -5.99 -10.70 -25.68
C LEU A 50 -5.39 -11.92 -26.38
N LYS A 51 -5.91 -13.11 -26.07
CA LYS A 51 -5.51 -14.37 -26.73
C LYS A 51 -6.57 -14.79 -27.75
N ILE A 52 -6.13 -14.98 -28.98
CA ILE A 52 -7.00 -15.42 -30.07
C ILE A 52 -6.68 -16.88 -30.37
N PHE A 53 -7.72 -17.72 -30.36
CA PHE A 53 -7.61 -19.13 -30.60
C PHE A 53 -8.37 -19.56 -31.89
N THR A 54 -7.88 -20.59 -32.57
CA THR A 54 -8.64 -21.29 -33.63
C THR A 54 -9.82 -22.02 -33.02
N LYS A 55 -10.78 -22.42 -33.87
CA LYS A 55 -11.89 -23.29 -33.44
C LYS A 55 -11.41 -24.60 -32.78
N ASP A 56 -10.23 -25.07 -33.15
CA ASP A 56 -9.60 -26.30 -32.64
C ASP A 56 -8.75 -26.03 -31.36
N GLY A 57 -8.85 -24.83 -30.76
CA GLY A 57 -8.17 -24.47 -29.51
C GLY A 57 -6.67 -24.14 -29.64
N LYS A 58 -6.14 -23.99 -30.87
CA LYS A 58 -4.74 -23.58 -31.07
C LYS A 58 -4.62 -22.06 -30.97
N LEU A 59 -3.61 -21.58 -30.25
CA LEU A 59 -3.32 -20.14 -30.13
C LEU A 59 -2.87 -19.60 -31.49
N ILE A 60 -3.59 -18.62 -32.02
CA ILE A 60 -3.26 -17.88 -33.26
C ILE A 60 -2.30 -16.75 -32.94
N GLY A 61 -2.58 -16.01 -31.86
CA GLY A 61 -1.79 -14.85 -31.45
C GLY A 61 -2.19 -14.32 -30.11
N GLU A 62 -1.28 -13.58 -29.52
CA GLU A 62 -1.42 -12.90 -28.25
C GLU A 62 -1.12 -11.41 -28.46
N PHE A 63 -2.10 -10.54 -28.12
CA PHE A 63 -2.04 -9.11 -28.39
C PHE A 63 -2.14 -8.35 -27.08
N GLY A 64 -1.22 -7.44 -26.85
CA GLY A 64 -1.12 -6.59 -25.65
C GLY A 64 0.34 -6.31 -25.29
N GLU A 65 0.59 -5.20 -24.66
CA GLU A 65 1.96 -4.81 -24.24
C GLU A 65 2.46 -5.64 -23.06
N ILE A 66 1.54 -6.19 -22.27
CA ILE A 66 1.87 -6.88 -21.01
C ILE A 66 1.41 -8.32 -21.07
N HIS A 67 2.36 -9.24 -21.08
CA HIS A 67 2.13 -10.68 -21.03
C HIS A 67 2.17 -11.14 -19.56
N ARG A 68 1.00 -11.34 -18.93
CA ARG A 68 0.87 -11.83 -17.56
C ARG A 68 0.17 -13.15 -17.53
N THR A 69 0.72 -14.09 -16.77
CA THR A 69 0.07 -15.37 -16.45
C THR A 69 -0.25 -15.37 -14.97
N LYS A 70 -1.54 -15.54 -14.62
CA LYS A 70 -1.95 -15.61 -13.22
C LYS A 70 -1.50 -16.95 -12.64
N LEU A 71 -0.67 -16.88 -11.62
CA LEU A 71 -0.25 -18.04 -10.83
C LEU A 71 -1.07 -18.12 -9.55
N LYS A 72 -1.33 -19.31 -9.07
CA LYS A 72 -1.85 -19.52 -7.72
C LYS A 72 -0.70 -19.46 -6.72
N PHE A 73 -0.99 -19.03 -5.50
CA PHE A 73 0.05 -18.89 -4.47
C PHE A 73 0.78 -20.21 -4.20
N GLU A 74 0.05 -21.36 -4.27
CA GLU A 74 0.59 -22.70 -4.06
C GLU A 74 1.56 -23.15 -5.17
N GLU A 75 1.53 -22.47 -6.32
CA GLU A 75 2.43 -22.76 -7.45
C GLU A 75 3.77 -22.00 -7.32
N ILE A 76 3.86 -21.08 -6.35
CA ILE A 76 5.06 -20.27 -6.14
C ILE A 76 6.00 -21.01 -5.18
N PRO A 77 7.26 -21.25 -5.55
CA PRO A 77 8.21 -21.89 -4.66
C PRO A 77 8.45 -21.10 -3.37
N ASP A 78 8.47 -21.77 -2.22
CA ASP A 78 8.73 -21.14 -0.91
C ASP A 78 10.03 -20.34 -0.88
N THR A 79 11.06 -20.80 -1.58
CA THR A 79 12.35 -20.11 -1.69
C THR A 79 12.22 -18.75 -2.36
N PHE A 80 11.35 -18.65 -3.38
CA PHE A 80 11.05 -17.38 -4.04
C PHE A 80 10.31 -16.43 -3.10
N VAL A 81 9.27 -16.92 -2.42
CA VAL A 81 8.51 -16.12 -1.45
C VAL A 81 9.44 -15.57 -0.37
N LYS A 82 10.29 -16.41 0.22
CA LYS A 82 11.26 -16.00 1.25
C LYS A 82 12.28 -14.99 0.73
N ALA A 83 12.80 -15.18 -0.48
CA ALA A 83 13.74 -14.24 -1.09
C ALA A 83 13.08 -12.89 -1.38
N PHE A 84 11.84 -12.91 -1.88
CA PHE A 84 11.07 -11.71 -2.15
C PHE A 84 10.78 -10.92 -0.85
N LEU A 85 10.30 -11.61 0.19
CA LEU A 85 10.05 -10.99 1.49
C LEU A 85 11.35 -10.42 2.10
N ALA A 86 12.47 -11.15 2.01
CA ALA A 86 13.75 -10.68 2.54
C ALA A 86 14.26 -9.42 1.82
N ALA A 87 13.95 -9.26 0.53
CA ALA A 87 14.38 -8.11 -0.26
C ALA A 87 13.47 -6.88 -0.08
N GLU A 88 12.15 -7.09 -0.03
CA GLU A 88 11.15 -6.01 -0.03
C GLU A 88 10.68 -5.63 1.37
N ASP A 89 10.53 -6.63 2.26
CA ASP A 89 9.91 -6.46 3.57
C ASP A 89 10.34 -7.58 4.52
N SER A 90 11.56 -7.51 5.02
CA SER A 90 12.15 -8.56 5.86
C SER A 90 11.38 -8.84 7.15
N ASP A 91 10.62 -7.86 7.63
CA ASP A 91 9.82 -7.93 8.85
C ASP A 91 8.32 -8.11 8.61
N TYR A 92 7.93 -8.53 7.40
CA TYR A 92 6.54 -8.66 6.94
C TYR A 92 5.59 -9.33 7.95
N PHE A 93 6.04 -10.37 8.64
CA PHE A 93 5.23 -11.11 9.62
C PHE A 93 5.19 -10.48 11.02
N ASN A 94 5.99 -9.43 11.28
CA ASN A 94 6.12 -8.81 12.59
C ASN A 94 5.36 -7.49 12.73
N HIS A 95 4.79 -6.97 11.64
CA HIS A 95 3.99 -5.74 11.64
C HIS A 95 2.61 -5.97 11.00
N THR A 96 1.69 -5.04 11.23
CA THR A 96 0.28 -5.10 10.74
C THR A 96 0.07 -4.30 9.45
N GLY A 97 1.06 -4.28 8.57
CA GLY A 97 1.00 -3.57 7.28
C GLY A 97 1.84 -2.30 7.22
N VAL A 98 2.22 -1.72 8.36
CA VAL A 98 3.14 -0.57 8.45
C VAL A 98 4.25 -0.90 9.44
N ASP A 99 5.50 -0.84 9.00
CA ASP A 99 6.66 -0.98 9.87
C ASP A 99 7.11 0.40 10.37
N ILE A 100 6.68 0.72 11.59
CA ILE A 100 6.99 2.00 12.24
C ILE A 100 8.49 2.17 12.47
N LEU A 101 9.22 1.09 12.82
CA LEU A 101 10.66 1.17 13.08
C LEU A 101 11.44 1.49 11.81
N SER A 102 11.07 0.88 10.69
CA SER A 102 11.66 1.18 9.38
C SER A 102 11.36 2.61 8.93
N LEU A 103 10.15 3.13 9.18
CA LEU A 103 9.80 4.52 8.90
C LEU A 103 10.63 5.50 9.74
N VAL A 104 10.77 5.24 11.05
CA VAL A 104 11.58 6.08 11.94
C VAL A 104 13.05 6.04 11.51
N ARG A 105 13.58 4.87 11.17
CA ARG A 105 14.94 4.72 10.65
C ARG A 105 15.14 5.51 9.35
N ALA A 106 14.23 5.40 8.39
CA ALA A 106 14.28 6.13 7.13
C ALA A 106 14.23 7.65 7.34
N ALA A 107 13.34 8.12 8.22
CA ALA A 107 13.25 9.53 8.59
C ALA A 107 14.55 10.05 9.26
N TYR A 108 15.13 9.28 10.16
CA TYR A 108 16.41 9.63 10.80
C TYR A 108 17.55 9.72 9.78
N GLN A 109 17.64 8.75 8.85
CA GLN A 109 18.64 8.76 7.80
C GLN A 109 18.48 9.96 6.87
N PHE A 110 17.24 10.27 6.48
CA PHE A 110 16.93 11.45 5.67
C PHE A 110 17.38 12.76 6.35
N LEU A 111 17.09 12.90 7.65
CA LEU A 111 17.51 14.09 8.42
C LEU A 111 19.03 14.20 8.55
N ARG A 112 19.73 13.06 8.59
CA ARG A 112 21.19 13.04 8.75
C ARG A 112 21.92 13.27 7.44
N GLU A 113 21.44 12.68 6.35
CA GLU A 113 22.17 12.61 5.06
C GLU A 113 21.60 13.59 4.02
N GLY A 114 20.40 14.16 4.26
CA GLY A 114 19.76 15.12 3.38
C GLY A 114 19.15 14.51 2.11
N GLU A 115 19.27 13.18 1.95
CA GLU A 115 18.74 12.44 0.81
C GLU A 115 18.05 11.14 1.25
N ILE A 116 17.21 10.58 0.38
CA ILE A 116 16.48 9.33 0.66
C ILE A 116 17.43 8.14 0.39
N VAL A 117 18.03 7.62 1.44
CA VAL A 117 18.99 6.48 1.37
C VAL A 117 18.27 5.14 1.49
N SER A 118 17.19 5.07 2.25
CA SER A 118 16.42 3.84 2.43
C SER A 118 14.93 4.08 2.37
N GLY A 119 14.19 3.11 1.84
CA GLY A 119 12.74 3.10 1.87
C GLY A 119 12.22 2.55 3.20
N GLY A 120 11.13 3.15 3.72
CA GLY A 120 10.38 2.63 4.88
C GLY A 120 9.06 1.99 4.45
N GLY A 121 8.88 1.68 3.16
CA GLY A 121 7.64 1.11 2.64
C GLY A 121 7.57 -0.39 2.81
N THR A 122 6.41 -0.90 3.22
CA THR A 122 6.10 -2.34 3.32
C THR A 122 5.42 -2.84 2.05
N ILE A 123 5.39 -4.17 1.85
CA ILE A 123 4.63 -4.79 0.76
C ILE A 123 3.15 -4.39 0.82
N THR A 124 2.57 -4.32 2.01
CA THR A 124 1.18 -3.88 2.20
C THR A 124 0.96 -2.45 1.69
N MET A 125 1.88 -1.53 1.97
CA MET A 125 1.82 -0.15 1.47
C MET A 125 1.99 -0.09 -0.05
N GLN A 126 2.84 -0.94 -0.63
CA GLN A 126 3.01 -1.05 -2.08
C GLN A 126 1.74 -1.56 -2.76
N VAL A 127 1.10 -2.59 -2.19
CA VAL A 127 -0.18 -3.13 -2.69
C VAL A 127 -1.27 -2.06 -2.64
N ALA A 128 -1.42 -1.37 -1.50
CA ALA A 128 -2.41 -0.30 -1.35
C ALA A 128 -2.21 0.83 -2.38
N ARG A 129 -0.97 1.27 -2.58
CA ARG A 129 -0.64 2.29 -3.59
C ARG A 129 -0.98 1.82 -5.00
N ASN A 130 -0.61 0.60 -5.36
CA ASN A 130 -0.89 0.04 -6.68
C ASN A 130 -2.39 -0.13 -6.91
N TYR A 131 -3.15 -0.54 -5.88
CA TYR A 131 -4.60 -0.66 -5.96
C TYR A 131 -5.25 0.69 -6.25
N VAL A 132 -4.91 1.74 -5.50
CA VAL A 132 -5.43 3.09 -5.71
C VAL A 132 -5.05 3.64 -7.09
N CYS A 133 -3.80 3.44 -7.54
CA CYS A 133 -3.37 3.86 -8.86
C CYS A 133 -4.12 3.15 -9.99
N LEU A 134 -4.40 1.85 -9.84
CA LEU A 134 -5.16 1.08 -10.85
C LEU A 134 -6.61 1.56 -10.96
N LEU A 135 -7.26 1.88 -9.85
CA LEU A 135 -8.61 2.45 -9.86
C LEU A 135 -8.64 3.81 -10.57
N TYR A 136 -7.69 4.69 -10.25
CA TYR A 136 -7.61 6.03 -10.84
C TYR A 136 -7.30 6.02 -12.35
N THR A 137 -6.52 5.06 -12.82
CA THR A 137 -6.19 4.94 -14.25
C THR A 137 -7.32 4.33 -15.07
N SER A 138 -8.16 3.46 -14.49
CA SER A 138 -9.33 2.90 -15.18
C SER A 138 -10.41 3.97 -15.37
N ASP A 139 -10.71 4.78 -14.37
CA ASP A 139 -11.69 5.87 -14.46
C ASP A 139 -11.25 6.95 -15.48
N ALA A 140 -9.96 7.28 -15.52
CA ALA A 140 -9.42 8.25 -16.49
C ALA A 140 -9.46 7.76 -17.96
N ALA A 141 -9.49 6.44 -18.17
CA ALA A 141 -9.61 5.86 -19.51
C ALA A 141 -11.07 5.90 -20.02
N ASP A 142 -12.06 5.75 -19.14
CA ASP A 142 -13.47 5.80 -19.49
C ASP A 142 -13.96 7.23 -19.79
N GLU A 143 -13.35 8.25 -19.19
CA GLU A 143 -13.68 9.66 -19.48
C GLU A 143 -13.17 10.17 -20.84
N ARG A 144 -12.33 9.41 -21.56
CA ARG A 144 -11.80 9.78 -22.87
C ARG A 144 -12.51 9.15 -24.07
N SER A 145 -13.60 8.44 -23.88
CA SER A 145 -14.40 7.88 -24.96
C SER A 145 -15.43 8.93 -25.50
N TRP A 146 -14.92 9.92 -26.21
CA TRP A 146 -15.71 10.84 -27.08
C TRP A 146 -15.29 10.66 -28.52
#